data_349a71af11b5bc6d72e5ea1f4b7d65f0
#
_entry.id   349a71af11b5bc6d72e5ea1f4b7d65f0
#
_cell.length_a   1.000
_cell.length_b   1.000
_cell.length_c   1.000
_cell.angle_alpha   90.00
_cell.angle_beta   90.00
_cell.angle_gamma   90.00
#
_symmetry.space_group_name_H-M   'P 1'
#
loop_
_entity.id
_entity.type
_entity.pdbx_description
1 polymer ?
#
loop_
_entity_poly.entity_id
_entity_poly.type
_entity_poly.pdbx_seq_one_letter_code
_entity_poly.pdbx_strand_id
1 'polypeptide(L)'
;MANEQNLIAGGYKLSVEEQSKGGKASGVSRRRKRNLKAAAEYYLSLSPKDNDTWNGLSIDGVDPEDIDNQMAIIAGMSKAAIAGDAKAAKVIVDIIGKDDDKDDQDKPYELPARVLGKAFVDLNRHIEPNIAYVLEGGRGSLKSSFWALKIIELIKNNPNLHACITRQVGTTLKDSVYAQMKWAINILDLANEFECKVSPLEIVYKKTGQTIYFRGLDDETKLKSIKPPFGYIGILWKEEKDQMKGAAEERSVNQSVLRGGDISFDFSSYNPPKSKSAWVNKEKLIPNPNRVIHQSNYLEAPPEWLGKKFLDDAAHLKEVNPAAYAHEYMGEANGDGGNVFEYLEIRTITDEEIKRMDRIYQGVDFGWYPDQFAFLRTYYDSAREKIYLLDELYVNKWSNAQTAEWIKDKGYDDYNIICDSAEPKSVNDYRDAGLPARGAAKGPGSVEYGFKWLQSRTIVIDPKRTPNAYAEIVGYEYERDRDGNVVSGYPDENDHAISALRYAYEPHFNRRGNSA
;
A
#
# COMPACT_ATOMS: atom_id res chain seq x y z
N MET A 1 -13.24 47.51 22.14
CA MET A 1 -14.41 48.37 21.78
C MET A 1 -13.87 49.43 20.84
N ALA A 2 -14.22 49.35 19.57
CA ALA A 2 -13.90 50.43 18.64
C ALA A 2 -14.74 51.65 19.04
N ASN A 3 -14.06 52.77 19.20
CA ASN A 3 -14.61 54.01 19.72
C ASN A 3 -15.69 54.52 18.76
N GLU A 4 -16.96 54.40 19.11
CA GLU A 4 -18.11 54.87 18.31
C GLU A 4 -18.06 56.37 17.99
N GLN A 5 -17.27 57.15 18.72
CA GLN A 5 -17.10 58.57 18.49
C GLN A 5 -16.34 58.94 17.22
N ASN A 6 -15.55 58.02 16.66
CA ASN A 6 -14.83 58.26 15.40
C ASN A 6 -15.64 57.93 14.14
N LEU A 7 -16.87 57.40 14.30
CA LEU A 7 -17.78 57.09 13.19
C LEU A 7 -18.77 58.22 12.87
N ILE A 8 -18.73 59.36 13.61
CA ILE A 8 -19.74 60.45 13.53
C ILE A 8 -19.12 61.75 13.05
N ALA A 9 -18.03 61.71 12.32
CA ALA A 9 -17.56 62.97 11.64
C ALA A 9 -18.27 63.04 10.27
N GLY A 10 -19.52 63.58 10.27
CA GLY A 10 -20.26 63.82 9.01
C GLY A 10 -21.70 63.37 8.92
N GLY A 11 -22.29 62.83 9.98
CA GLY A 11 -23.74 62.56 9.99
C GLY A 11 -24.20 61.38 9.11
N TYR A 12 -23.28 60.57 8.55
CA TYR A 12 -23.62 59.43 7.69
C TYR A 12 -23.62 58.14 8.51
N LYS A 13 -24.79 57.52 8.66
CA LYS A 13 -24.88 56.16 9.21
C LYS A 13 -24.70 55.17 8.08
N LEU A 14 -23.61 54.43 8.11
CA LEU A 14 -23.36 53.31 7.20
C LEU A 14 -24.53 52.29 7.30
N SER A 15 -25.02 51.83 6.17
CA SER A 15 -26.02 50.76 6.11
C SER A 15 -25.45 49.44 6.68
N VAL A 16 -26.33 48.53 7.12
CA VAL A 16 -25.94 47.22 7.62
C VAL A 16 -25.10 46.47 6.58
N GLU A 17 -25.36 46.70 5.31
CA GLU A 17 -24.62 46.11 4.19
C GLU A 17 -23.20 46.66 4.06
N GLU A 18 -23.02 47.99 4.23
CA GLU A 18 -21.70 48.62 4.22
C GLU A 18 -20.86 48.25 5.44
N GLN A 19 -21.50 48.09 6.61
CA GLN A 19 -20.86 47.58 7.82
C GLN A 19 -20.43 46.14 7.65
N SER A 20 -21.25 45.30 6.98
CA SER A 20 -20.93 43.91 6.64
C SER A 20 -19.78 43.80 5.64
N LYS A 21 -19.76 44.68 4.61
CA LYS A 21 -18.63 44.76 3.65
C LYS A 21 -17.32 45.20 4.33
N GLY A 22 -17.38 46.18 5.21
CA GLY A 22 -16.23 46.65 6.02
C GLY A 22 -15.72 45.54 6.96
N GLY A 23 -16.62 44.80 7.60
CA GLY A 23 -16.27 43.65 8.45
C GLY A 23 -15.63 42.50 7.68
N LYS A 24 -16.14 42.18 6.49
CA LYS A 24 -15.54 41.18 5.59
C LYS A 24 -14.15 41.61 5.10
N ALA A 25 -13.98 42.85 4.67
CA ALA A 25 -12.69 43.39 4.25
C ALA A 25 -11.65 43.38 5.39
N SER A 26 -12.06 43.72 6.61
CA SER A 26 -11.21 43.65 7.80
C SER A 26 -10.85 42.21 8.18
N GLY A 27 -11.78 41.25 8.01
CA GLY A 27 -11.54 39.84 8.21
C GLY A 27 -10.53 39.25 7.21
N VAL A 28 -10.65 39.64 5.95
CA VAL A 28 -9.71 39.26 4.88
C VAL A 28 -8.31 39.87 5.15
N SER A 29 -8.24 41.13 5.53
CA SER A 29 -6.97 41.77 5.87
C SER A 29 -6.28 41.15 7.08
N ARG A 30 -7.05 40.71 8.11
CA ARG A 30 -6.50 39.98 9.27
C ARG A 30 -6.04 38.53 8.91
N ARG A 31 -6.74 37.83 8.02
CA ARG A 31 -6.28 36.54 7.49
C ARG A 31 -4.99 36.68 6.70
N ARG A 32 -4.88 37.71 5.84
CA ARG A 32 -3.65 38.00 5.07
C ARG A 32 -2.44 38.25 5.98
N LYS A 33 -2.59 38.98 7.08
CA LYS A 33 -1.49 39.22 8.04
C LYS A 33 -1.07 37.96 8.81
N ARG A 34 -1.99 37.02 9.08
CA ARG A 34 -1.66 35.75 9.76
C ARG A 34 -0.85 34.77 8.89
N ASN A 35 -0.97 34.84 7.58
CA ASN A 35 -0.37 33.87 6.67
C ASN A 35 1.06 34.22 6.24
N LEU A 36 1.62 35.36 6.69
CA LEU A 36 2.97 35.78 6.29
C LEU A 36 4.05 34.82 6.83
N LYS A 37 3.91 34.38 8.09
CA LYS A 37 4.81 33.42 8.73
C LYS A 37 4.71 32.05 8.04
N ALA A 38 3.49 31.55 7.87
CA ALA A 38 3.23 30.28 7.19
C ALA A 38 3.71 30.27 5.73
N ALA A 39 3.56 31.41 5.03
CA ALA A 39 4.05 31.56 3.68
C ALA A 39 5.59 31.53 3.62
N ALA A 40 6.27 32.21 4.55
CA ALA A 40 7.72 32.18 4.66
C ALA A 40 8.23 30.77 5.00
N GLU A 41 7.60 30.08 5.94
CA GLU A 41 7.92 28.70 6.31
C GLU A 41 7.70 27.75 5.13
N TYR A 42 6.60 27.89 4.37
CA TYR A 42 6.33 27.12 3.17
C TYR A 42 7.43 27.30 2.11
N TYR A 43 7.80 28.56 1.79
CA TYR A 43 8.84 28.82 0.79
C TYR A 43 10.22 28.34 1.23
N LEU A 44 10.54 28.41 2.52
CA LEU A 44 11.79 27.88 3.07
C LEU A 44 11.80 26.33 3.09
N SER A 45 10.64 25.68 3.10
CA SER A 45 10.52 24.22 3.04
C SER A 45 10.65 23.63 1.63
N LEU A 46 10.55 24.46 0.60
CA LEU A 46 10.70 24.01 -0.79
C LEU A 46 12.18 23.83 -1.12
N SER A 47 12.58 22.62 -1.49
CA SER A 47 13.91 22.36 -2.04
C SER A 47 14.12 23.20 -3.31
N PRO A 48 15.22 23.93 -3.43
CA PRO A 48 15.50 24.74 -4.63
C PRO A 48 15.64 23.80 -5.84
N LYS A 49 14.61 23.74 -6.65
CA LYS A 49 14.71 23.24 -8.01
C LYS A 49 15.24 24.39 -8.83
N ASP A 50 16.30 24.12 -9.60
CA ASP A 50 16.85 24.92 -10.69
C ASP A 50 16.40 26.41 -10.75
N ASN A 51 17.37 27.31 -10.88
CA ASN A 51 17.19 28.77 -10.81
C ASN A 51 16.13 29.37 -11.78
N ASP A 52 15.80 28.67 -12.86
CA ASP A 52 14.78 29.14 -13.82
C ASP A 52 13.35 28.88 -13.38
N THR A 53 13.13 27.92 -12.48
CA THR A 53 11.80 27.55 -11.94
C THR A 53 11.27 28.55 -10.92
N TRP A 54 12.12 29.41 -10.34
CA TRP A 54 11.72 30.46 -9.37
C TRP A 54 11.02 31.65 -10.00
N ASN A 55 11.10 31.80 -11.32
CA ASN A 55 10.43 32.88 -12.04
C ASN A 55 8.93 32.64 -12.31
N GLY A 56 8.43 31.46 -11.95
CA GLY A 56 7.02 31.13 -12.11
C GLY A 56 6.34 30.87 -10.78
N LEU A 57 5.96 31.94 -10.05
CA LEU A 57 5.16 31.85 -8.81
C LEU A 57 3.82 31.10 -8.97
N SER A 58 3.47 30.74 -10.20
CA SER A 58 2.26 30.01 -10.57
C SER A 58 2.40 28.49 -10.57
N ILE A 59 3.60 27.91 -10.39
CA ILE A 59 3.83 26.46 -10.64
C ILE A 59 3.66 25.63 -9.36
N ASP A 60 3.73 26.20 -8.17
CA ASP A 60 3.77 25.44 -6.91
C ASP A 60 2.50 25.52 -6.06
N GLY A 61 1.33 25.72 -6.67
CA GLY A 61 0.04 25.55 -5.99
C GLY A 61 -0.39 26.72 -5.11
N VAL A 62 0.21 27.91 -5.27
CA VAL A 62 -0.28 29.15 -4.70
C VAL A 62 -1.27 29.75 -5.69
N ASP A 63 -2.51 29.97 -5.26
CA ASP A 63 -3.54 30.59 -6.10
C ASP A 63 -3.04 31.97 -6.55
N PRO A 64 -3.00 32.29 -7.85
CA PRO A 64 -2.53 33.59 -8.36
C PRO A 64 -3.24 34.80 -7.72
N GLU A 65 -4.48 34.60 -7.24
CA GLU A 65 -5.25 35.64 -6.54
C GLU A 65 -4.74 35.91 -5.11
N ASP A 66 -3.96 34.99 -4.52
CA ASP A 66 -3.36 35.15 -3.18
C ASP A 66 -1.92 35.69 -3.22
N ILE A 67 -1.36 35.88 -4.41
CA ILE A 67 -0.03 36.48 -4.62
C ILE A 67 -0.15 38.00 -4.53
N ASP A 68 0.03 38.50 -3.35
CA ASP A 68 0.16 39.96 -3.14
C ASP A 68 1.65 40.41 -3.08
N ASN A 69 1.87 41.73 -2.98
CA ASN A 69 3.22 42.30 -2.88
C ASN A 69 4.02 41.75 -1.68
N GLN A 70 3.36 41.20 -0.66
CA GLN A 70 4.00 40.66 0.53
C GLN A 70 4.59 39.29 0.23
N MET A 71 3.88 38.47 -0.52
CA MET A 71 4.40 37.17 -1.00
C MET A 71 5.58 37.37 -1.96
N ALA A 72 5.48 38.33 -2.87
CA ALA A 72 6.58 38.64 -3.79
C ALA A 72 7.84 39.14 -3.04
N ILE A 73 7.68 39.94 -1.98
CA ILE A 73 8.78 40.39 -1.13
C ILE A 73 9.44 39.20 -0.41
N ILE A 74 8.66 38.30 0.19
CA ILE A 74 9.19 37.11 0.89
C ILE A 74 9.94 36.21 -0.08
N ALA A 75 9.39 35.96 -1.27
CA ALA A 75 10.04 35.17 -2.31
C ALA A 75 11.37 35.82 -2.78
N GLY A 76 11.38 37.16 -2.99
CA GLY A 76 12.59 37.88 -3.35
C GLY A 76 13.66 37.84 -2.24
N MET A 77 13.25 38.02 -0.99
CA MET A 77 14.14 37.94 0.18
C MET A 77 14.67 36.53 0.40
N SER A 78 13.85 35.51 0.21
CA SER A 78 14.27 34.08 0.28
C SER A 78 15.32 33.76 -0.79
N LYS A 79 15.12 34.27 -2.02
CA LYS A 79 16.10 34.11 -3.11
C LYS A 79 17.43 34.81 -2.78
N ALA A 80 17.40 36.01 -2.23
CA ALA A 80 18.59 36.74 -1.81
C ALA A 80 19.32 36.03 -0.65
N ALA A 81 18.59 35.50 0.33
CA ALA A 81 19.13 34.75 1.45
C ALA A 81 19.82 33.47 1.00
N ILE A 82 19.20 32.73 0.09
CA ILE A 82 19.77 31.49 -0.52
C ILE A 82 21.04 31.85 -1.33
N ALA A 83 21.07 33.00 -1.97
CA ALA A 83 22.25 33.51 -2.70
C ALA A 83 23.37 34.05 -1.78
N GLY A 84 23.19 34.00 -0.44
CA GLY A 84 24.19 34.35 0.55
C GLY A 84 24.05 35.77 1.17
N ASP A 85 22.95 36.47 0.94
CA ASP A 85 22.69 37.76 1.60
C ASP A 85 22.28 37.58 3.07
N ALA A 86 23.24 37.80 3.97
CA ALA A 86 23.06 37.68 5.41
C ALA A 86 22.00 38.63 5.98
N LYS A 87 21.74 39.79 5.36
CA LYS A 87 20.70 40.73 5.81
C LYS A 87 19.30 40.19 5.48
N ALA A 88 19.12 39.68 4.26
CA ALA A 88 17.88 39.04 3.85
C ALA A 88 17.58 37.78 4.70
N ALA A 89 18.60 36.94 4.95
CA ALA A 89 18.48 35.80 5.85
C ALA A 89 18.06 36.21 7.26
N LYS A 90 18.66 37.26 7.82
CA LYS A 90 18.31 37.77 9.15
C LYS A 90 16.87 38.28 9.21
N VAL A 91 16.41 39.01 8.21
CA VAL A 91 15.02 39.53 8.17
C VAL A 91 14.01 38.37 8.08
N ILE A 92 14.30 37.32 7.32
CA ILE A 92 13.46 36.12 7.25
C ILE A 92 13.42 35.41 8.60
N VAL A 93 14.58 35.23 9.25
CA VAL A 93 14.67 34.64 10.60
C VAL A 93 13.92 35.54 11.62
N ASP A 94 14.03 36.85 11.51
CA ASP A 94 13.28 37.80 12.38
C ASP A 94 11.76 37.76 12.13
N ILE A 95 11.32 37.48 10.91
CA ILE A 95 9.89 37.29 10.58
C ILE A 95 9.37 35.97 11.16
N ILE A 96 10.17 34.89 11.03
CA ILE A 96 9.83 33.54 11.53
C ILE A 96 10.00 33.49 13.07
N GLY A 97 11.02 34.13 13.60
CA GLY A 97 11.43 34.06 15.01
C GLY A 97 10.76 35.09 15.95
N LYS A 98 9.95 36.03 15.46
CA LYS A 98 9.11 36.84 16.32
C LYS A 98 7.88 36.05 16.75
N ASP A 99 8.10 35.15 17.72
CA ASP A 99 7.01 34.68 18.55
C ASP A 99 6.51 35.88 19.38
N ASP A 100 5.27 36.29 19.11
CA ASP A 100 4.51 37.17 20.01
C ASP A 100 4.18 36.32 21.26
N ASP A 101 5.10 36.34 22.23
CA ASP A 101 5.08 35.53 23.48
C ASP A 101 3.90 35.87 24.43
N LYS A 102 2.80 36.39 23.95
CA LYS A 102 1.71 36.81 24.84
C LYS A 102 0.29 36.37 24.50
N ASP A 103 0.05 35.66 23.39
CA ASP A 103 -1.35 35.25 23.05
C ASP A 103 -1.51 33.83 22.52
N ASP A 104 -0.56 32.92 22.76
CA ASP A 104 -0.46 31.62 22.08
C ASP A 104 -1.01 30.45 22.89
N GLN A 105 -1.78 30.66 23.97
CA GLN A 105 -2.35 29.55 24.75
C GLN A 105 -3.57 28.88 24.08
N ASP A 106 -4.16 29.50 23.06
CA ASP A 106 -5.39 29.01 22.39
C ASP A 106 -5.20 28.53 20.92
N LYS A 107 -3.98 28.62 20.37
CA LYS A 107 -3.75 28.17 18.99
C LYS A 107 -3.41 26.68 18.97
N PRO A 108 -4.01 25.92 18.02
CA PRO A 108 -3.62 24.52 17.85
C PRO A 108 -2.13 24.43 17.46
N TYR A 109 -1.46 23.43 18.00
CA TYR A 109 -0.08 23.11 17.62
C TYR A 109 -0.07 22.60 16.16
N GLU A 110 0.79 23.18 15.34
CA GLU A 110 0.97 22.77 13.94
C GLU A 110 2.39 22.24 13.72
N LEU A 111 2.51 21.19 12.88
CA LEU A 111 3.83 20.67 12.52
C LEU A 111 4.61 21.69 11.70
N PRO A 112 5.88 21.99 12.09
CA PRO A 112 6.72 22.89 11.30
C PRO A 112 6.96 22.33 9.89
N ALA A 113 6.89 23.16 8.87
CA ALA A 113 7.10 22.75 7.48
C ALA A 113 8.46 22.03 7.25
N ARG A 114 9.50 22.43 8.01
CA ARG A 114 10.85 21.86 7.94
C ARG A 114 10.95 20.36 8.25
N VAL A 115 9.95 19.77 8.92
CA VAL A 115 9.94 18.35 9.28
C VAL A 115 9.03 17.52 8.38
N LEU A 116 8.29 18.15 7.46
CA LEU A 116 7.36 17.47 6.55
C LEU A 116 8.03 17.18 5.21
N GLY A 117 8.02 15.94 4.79
CA GLY A 117 8.34 15.57 3.42
C GLY A 117 7.28 16.10 2.45
N LYS A 118 7.69 16.45 1.22
CA LYS A 118 6.81 17.04 0.19
C LYS A 118 5.53 16.22 -0.03
N ALA A 119 5.63 14.90 -0.07
CA ALA A 119 4.50 13.99 -0.25
C ALA A 119 3.38 14.17 0.80
N PHE A 120 3.69 14.69 1.98
CA PHE A 120 2.77 14.71 3.11
C PHE A 120 2.20 16.10 3.45
N VAL A 121 2.61 17.15 2.74
CA VAL A 121 2.18 18.53 3.04
C VAL A 121 0.66 18.68 2.90
N ASP A 122 0.11 18.23 1.77
CA ASP A 122 -1.33 18.32 1.52
C ASP A 122 -2.11 17.34 2.40
N LEU A 123 -1.61 16.12 2.57
CA LEU A 123 -2.23 15.14 3.46
C LEU A 123 -2.33 15.68 4.89
N ASN A 124 -1.27 16.31 5.42
CA ASN A 124 -1.25 16.85 6.76
C ASN A 124 -2.37 17.87 7.02
N ARG A 125 -2.73 18.65 6.00
CA ARG A 125 -3.78 19.70 6.08
C ARG A 125 -5.20 19.12 6.06
N HIS A 126 -5.38 17.93 5.47
CA HIS A 126 -6.69 17.36 5.18
C HIS A 126 -7.00 16.10 5.99
N ILE A 127 -6.25 15.84 7.08
CA ILE A 127 -6.58 14.72 7.97
C ILE A 127 -7.80 15.09 8.81
N GLU A 128 -8.88 14.33 8.57
CA GLU A 128 -10.15 14.47 9.27
C GLU A 128 -10.37 13.30 10.25
N PRO A 129 -11.08 13.50 11.37
CA PRO A 129 -11.44 12.42 12.26
C PRO A 129 -12.41 11.43 11.60
N ASN A 130 -12.43 10.19 12.10
CA ASN A 130 -13.31 9.10 11.68
C ASN A 130 -13.10 8.63 10.22
N ILE A 131 -11.96 8.97 9.65
CA ILE A 131 -11.45 8.47 8.36
C ILE A 131 -10.21 7.61 8.64
N ALA A 132 -10.12 6.46 7.97
CA ALA A 132 -8.94 5.62 8.00
C ALA A 132 -7.92 6.10 6.95
N TYR A 133 -6.70 6.38 7.37
CA TYR A 133 -5.61 6.80 6.48
C TYR A 133 -4.55 5.72 6.38
N VAL A 134 -4.28 5.31 5.15
CA VAL A 134 -3.34 4.25 4.83
C VAL A 134 -2.20 4.83 4.01
N LEU A 135 -0.97 4.79 4.54
CA LEU A 135 0.22 5.18 3.81
C LEU A 135 0.90 3.93 3.23
N GLU A 136 0.96 3.85 1.92
CA GLU A 136 1.71 2.81 1.23
C GLU A 136 2.88 3.41 0.43
N GLY A 137 3.94 2.63 0.21
CA GLY A 137 5.08 3.08 -0.59
C GLY A 137 6.36 2.30 -0.30
N GLY A 138 7.39 2.54 -1.10
CA GLY A 138 8.67 1.87 -0.97
C GLY A 138 9.51 2.32 0.23
N ARG A 139 10.73 1.80 0.29
CA ARG A 139 11.74 2.20 1.29
C ARG A 139 12.11 3.68 1.14
N GLY A 140 12.36 4.35 2.25
CA GLY A 140 12.75 5.76 2.27
C GLY A 140 11.62 6.76 1.96
N SER A 141 10.37 6.32 1.85
CA SER A 141 9.21 7.17 1.53
C SER A 141 8.65 7.95 2.72
N LEU A 142 9.30 7.91 3.89
CA LEU A 142 9.00 8.71 5.10
C LEU A 142 7.63 8.46 5.76
N LYS A 143 6.91 7.41 5.41
CA LYS A 143 5.57 7.09 5.96
C LYS A 143 5.52 7.06 7.48
N SER A 144 6.38 6.26 8.09
CA SER A 144 6.44 6.08 9.55
C SER A 144 6.88 7.36 10.26
N SER A 145 7.79 8.14 9.62
CA SER A 145 8.22 9.44 10.14
C SER A 145 7.04 10.42 10.17
N PHE A 146 6.24 10.45 9.12
CA PHE A 146 5.07 11.33 9.07
C PHE A 146 4.03 10.98 10.14
N TRP A 147 3.67 9.68 10.29
CA TRP A 147 2.71 9.30 11.33
C TRP A 147 3.22 9.60 12.74
N ALA A 148 4.51 9.40 13.01
CA ALA A 148 5.08 9.72 14.31
C ALA A 148 4.95 11.22 14.63
N LEU A 149 5.23 12.11 13.66
CA LEU A 149 5.06 13.56 13.81
C LEU A 149 3.58 13.91 14.00
N LYS A 150 2.68 13.36 13.17
CA LYS A 150 1.25 13.66 13.23
C LYS A 150 0.59 13.22 14.54
N ILE A 151 1.00 12.09 15.09
CA ILE A 151 0.52 11.62 16.39
C ILE A 151 0.90 12.62 17.50
N ILE A 152 2.11 13.17 17.48
CA ILE A 152 2.52 14.22 18.45
C ILE A 152 1.64 15.45 18.33
N GLU A 153 1.38 15.93 17.10
CA GLU A 153 0.47 17.05 16.85
C GLU A 153 -0.94 16.77 17.40
N LEU A 154 -1.49 15.60 17.10
CA LEU A 154 -2.84 15.21 17.57
C LEU A 154 -2.93 15.09 19.09
N ILE A 155 -1.91 14.56 19.75
CA ILE A 155 -1.85 14.49 21.23
C ILE A 155 -1.86 15.89 21.83
N LYS A 156 -1.10 16.83 21.26
CA LYS A 156 -1.05 18.21 21.77
C LYS A 156 -2.37 18.96 21.58
N ASN A 157 -3.10 18.66 20.51
CA ASN A 157 -4.33 19.36 20.13
C ASN A 157 -5.61 18.76 20.71
N ASN A 158 -5.57 17.51 21.19
CA ASN A 158 -6.75 16.79 21.64
C ASN A 158 -6.54 16.22 23.05
N PRO A 159 -6.70 16.99 24.10
CA PRO A 159 -6.27 16.62 25.48
C PRO A 159 -6.96 15.40 26.09
N ASN A 160 -8.05 14.90 25.48
CA ASN A 160 -8.75 13.70 25.91
C ASN A 160 -8.39 12.43 25.13
N LEU A 161 -7.54 12.55 24.07
CA LEU A 161 -7.15 11.42 23.25
C LEU A 161 -5.83 10.81 23.72
N HIS A 162 -5.83 9.52 23.92
CA HIS A 162 -4.63 8.69 24.03
C HIS A 162 -4.35 8.02 22.69
N ALA A 163 -3.11 7.59 22.48
CA ALA A 163 -2.71 6.86 21.27
C ALA A 163 -2.33 5.41 21.57
N CYS A 164 -2.57 4.52 20.62
CA CYS A 164 -2.05 3.17 20.62
C CYS A 164 -1.31 2.91 19.31
N ILE A 165 -0.07 2.46 19.39
CA ILE A 165 0.75 2.11 18.25
C ILE A 165 0.98 0.60 18.28
N THR A 166 0.71 -0.06 17.16
CA THR A 166 0.75 -1.51 17.07
C THR A 166 1.67 -2.01 15.97
N ARG A 167 2.28 -3.16 16.19
CA ARG A 167 2.95 -4.01 15.19
C ARG A 167 2.54 -5.46 15.41
N GLN A 168 2.67 -6.31 14.37
CA GLN A 168 2.37 -7.73 14.49
C GLN A 168 3.20 -8.38 15.60
N VAL A 169 4.50 -8.08 15.68
CA VAL A 169 5.44 -8.69 16.65
C VAL A 169 5.80 -7.70 17.76
N GLY A 170 5.42 -7.99 18.99
CA GLY A 170 5.61 -7.11 20.15
C GLY A 170 7.07 -6.84 20.51
N THR A 171 7.98 -7.79 20.30
CA THR A 171 9.42 -7.63 20.64
C THR A 171 10.11 -6.57 19.80
N THR A 172 9.60 -6.25 18.60
CA THR A 172 10.19 -5.26 17.70
C THR A 172 9.76 -3.81 17.99
N LEU A 173 8.77 -3.59 18.84
CA LEU A 173 8.18 -2.27 19.11
C LEU A 173 9.21 -1.25 19.62
N LYS A 174 10.12 -1.67 20.51
CA LYS A 174 11.10 -0.79 21.15
C LYS A 174 12.07 -0.17 20.14
N ASP A 175 12.60 -0.99 19.26
CA ASP A 175 13.65 -0.60 18.30
C ASP A 175 13.07 -0.03 17.00
N SER A 176 11.75 -0.07 16.82
CA SER A 176 11.04 0.47 15.67
C SER A 176 10.19 1.70 16.05
N VAL A 177 8.89 1.51 16.22
CA VAL A 177 7.92 2.62 16.40
C VAL A 177 8.16 3.44 17.67
N TYR A 178 8.64 2.83 18.75
CA TYR A 178 8.99 3.60 19.94
C TYR A 178 10.22 4.49 19.69
N ALA A 179 11.25 3.97 19.05
CA ALA A 179 12.40 4.75 18.62
C ALA A 179 12.01 5.86 17.64
N GLN A 180 11.07 5.58 16.71
CA GLN A 180 10.53 6.54 15.77
C GLN A 180 9.77 7.68 16.47
N MET A 181 8.96 7.37 17.48
CA MET A 181 8.27 8.39 18.28
C MET A 181 9.25 9.27 19.07
N LYS A 182 10.32 8.67 19.64
CA LYS A 182 11.38 9.45 20.30
C LYS A 182 12.11 10.38 19.32
N TRP A 183 12.37 9.90 18.11
CA TRP A 183 12.94 10.74 17.05
C TRP A 183 12.01 11.91 16.75
N ALA A 184 10.69 11.67 16.58
CA ALA A 184 9.71 12.73 16.31
C ALA A 184 9.67 13.78 17.44
N ILE A 185 9.67 13.36 18.69
CA ILE A 185 9.74 14.27 19.86
C ILE A 185 10.99 15.12 19.81
N ASN A 186 12.14 14.54 19.49
CA ASN A 186 13.42 15.27 19.47
C ASN A 186 13.50 16.27 18.30
N ILE A 187 13.07 15.87 17.07
CA ILE A 187 13.13 16.78 15.91
C ILE A 187 12.16 17.98 16.02
N LEU A 188 11.12 17.81 16.85
CA LEU A 188 10.17 18.86 17.19
C LEU A 188 10.61 19.72 18.40
N ASP A 189 11.77 19.45 18.99
CA ASP A 189 12.28 20.11 20.19
C ASP A 189 11.37 19.98 21.43
N LEU A 190 10.61 18.86 21.53
CA LEU A 190 9.62 18.62 22.58
C LEU A 190 10.08 17.65 23.68
N ALA A 191 11.38 17.34 23.77
CA ALA A 191 11.92 16.37 24.73
C ALA A 191 11.56 16.69 26.19
N ASN A 192 11.43 17.96 26.53
CA ASN A 192 11.04 18.41 27.88
C ASN A 192 9.55 18.20 28.19
N GLU A 193 8.70 18.09 27.16
CA GLU A 193 7.25 17.93 27.29
C GLU A 193 6.81 16.47 27.41
N PHE A 194 7.65 15.51 27.00
CA PHE A 194 7.33 14.10 26.98
C PHE A 194 8.23 13.30 27.93
N GLU A 195 7.66 12.29 28.57
CA GLU A 195 8.35 11.29 29.36
C GLU A 195 8.34 9.93 28.65
N CYS A 196 9.53 9.43 28.30
CA CYS A 196 9.69 8.16 27.58
C CYS A 196 10.02 7.03 28.55
N LYS A 197 9.09 6.09 28.78
CA LYS A 197 9.22 4.94 29.68
C LYS A 197 9.53 3.67 28.88
N VAL A 198 10.42 2.84 29.40
CA VAL A 198 10.77 1.55 28.78
C VAL A 198 10.06 0.38 29.44
N SER A 199 9.65 0.52 30.71
CA SER A 199 8.89 -0.48 31.45
C SER A 199 7.86 0.21 32.35
N PRO A 200 6.56 0.17 32.00
CA PRO A 200 6.00 -0.30 30.73
C PRO A 200 6.48 0.53 29.53
N LEU A 201 6.42 -0.04 28.30
CA LEU A 201 6.78 0.68 27.09
C LEU A 201 5.69 1.69 26.74
N GLU A 202 5.90 2.95 27.11
CA GLU A 202 4.91 4.03 27.00
C GLU A 202 5.61 5.39 26.88
N ILE A 203 4.93 6.36 26.26
CA ILE A 203 5.36 7.76 26.22
C ILE A 203 4.21 8.60 26.80
N VAL A 204 4.53 9.44 27.78
CA VAL A 204 3.55 10.27 28.46
C VAL A 204 3.78 11.73 28.12
N TYR A 205 2.74 12.43 27.67
CA TYR A 205 2.73 13.87 27.50
C TYR A 205 2.51 14.52 28.88
N LYS A 206 3.55 15.20 29.39
CA LYS A 206 3.58 15.67 30.80
C LYS A 206 2.52 16.74 31.13
N LYS A 207 2.15 17.58 30.13
CA LYS A 207 1.20 18.67 30.35
C LYS A 207 -0.20 18.19 30.75
N THR A 208 -0.66 17.08 30.17
CA THR A 208 -2.01 16.54 30.34
C THR A 208 -2.05 15.16 30.95
N GLY A 209 -0.95 14.41 30.89
CA GLY A 209 -0.90 13.00 31.32
C GLY A 209 -1.37 12.01 30.26
N GLN A 210 -1.65 12.45 29.04
CA GLN A 210 -1.99 11.54 27.94
C GLN A 210 -0.86 10.56 27.67
N THR A 211 -1.21 9.34 27.30
CA THR A 211 -0.24 8.24 27.11
C THR A 211 -0.32 7.70 25.70
N ILE A 212 0.83 7.48 25.09
CA ILE A 212 1.02 6.72 23.85
C ILE A 212 1.43 5.31 24.25
N TYR A 213 0.58 4.33 23.99
CA TYR A 213 0.77 2.92 24.30
C TYR A 213 1.39 2.19 23.11
N PHE A 214 2.26 1.21 23.38
CA PHE A 214 2.87 0.35 22.35
C PHE A 214 2.48 -1.11 22.63
N ARG A 215 1.85 -1.78 21.67
CA ARG A 215 1.35 -3.15 21.85
C ARG A 215 1.61 -4.02 20.62
N GLY A 216 2.06 -5.26 20.84
CA GLY A 216 2.10 -6.30 19.82
C GLY A 216 0.72 -6.91 19.59
N LEU A 217 0.47 -7.35 18.36
CA LEU A 217 -0.75 -8.06 17.98
C LEU A 217 -0.65 -9.57 18.21
N ASP A 218 0.54 -10.04 18.59
CA ASP A 218 0.82 -11.41 19.04
C ASP A 218 0.12 -11.78 20.37
N ASP A 219 -0.37 -10.78 21.11
CA ASP A 219 -1.15 -10.96 22.34
C ASP A 219 -2.39 -10.05 22.36
N GLU A 220 -3.50 -10.56 21.83
CA GLU A 220 -4.77 -9.82 21.78
C GLU A 220 -5.31 -9.40 23.16
N THR A 221 -4.95 -10.11 24.23
CA THR A 221 -5.42 -9.80 25.57
C THR A 221 -4.87 -8.47 26.07
N LYS A 222 -3.63 -8.14 25.70
CA LYS A 222 -2.99 -6.86 26.03
C LYS A 222 -3.65 -5.66 25.37
N LEU A 223 -4.20 -5.81 24.15
CA LEU A 223 -4.96 -4.75 23.49
C LEU A 223 -6.28 -4.45 24.20
N LYS A 224 -7.04 -5.51 24.52
CA LYS A 224 -8.36 -5.41 25.15
C LYS A 224 -8.29 -4.85 26.58
N SER A 225 -7.12 -4.97 27.23
CA SER A 225 -6.91 -4.56 28.63
C SER A 225 -6.47 -3.10 28.80
N ILE A 226 -6.20 -2.35 27.74
CA ILE A 226 -5.76 -0.95 27.84
C ILE A 226 -6.94 -0.11 28.37
N LYS A 227 -6.71 0.54 29.52
CA LYS A 227 -7.65 1.49 30.12
C LYS A 227 -6.91 2.78 30.44
N PRO A 228 -7.09 3.84 29.65
CA PRO A 228 -6.54 5.13 29.98
C PRO A 228 -7.08 5.65 31.31
N PRO A 229 -6.31 6.41 32.10
CA PRO A 229 -6.75 6.95 33.39
C PRO A 229 -7.86 8.02 33.22
N PHE A 230 -7.96 8.61 32.03
CA PHE A 230 -9.01 9.56 31.63
C PHE A 230 -9.18 9.48 30.11
N GLY A 231 -10.20 10.15 29.56
CA GLY A 231 -10.42 10.19 28.12
C GLY A 231 -10.57 8.78 27.50
N TYR A 232 -10.04 8.60 26.31
CA TYR A 232 -10.10 7.32 25.57
C TYR A 232 -8.96 7.21 24.56
N ILE A 233 -8.75 6.00 24.01
CA ILE A 233 -7.81 5.82 22.91
C ILE A 233 -8.51 6.21 21.62
N GLY A 234 -8.20 7.42 21.12
CA GLY A 234 -8.77 7.95 19.89
C GLY A 234 -7.77 7.99 18.73
N ILE A 235 -6.51 7.58 18.96
CA ILE A 235 -5.49 7.53 17.91
C ILE A 235 -4.93 6.13 17.86
N LEU A 236 -5.02 5.47 16.69
CA LEU A 236 -4.45 4.15 16.43
C LEU A 236 -3.51 4.22 15.25
N TRP A 237 -2.30 3.68 15.39
CA TRP A 237 -1.38 3.49 14.29
C TRP A 237 -0.95 2.02 14.18
N LYS A 238 -1.24 1.42 13.04
CA LYS A 238 -0.86 0.05 12.65
C LYS A 238 0.34 0.12 11.72
N GLU A 239 1.54 -0.09 12.26
CA GLU A 239 2.79 -0.13 11.50
C GLU A 239 3.03 -1.52 10.94
N GLU A 240 3.51 -1.59 9.70
CA GLU A 240 3.65 -2.84 8.94
C GLU A 240 2.32 -3.61 8.86
N LYS A 241 1.25 -2.91 8.45
CA LYS A 241 -0.09 -3.48 8.32
C LYS A 241 -0.13 -4.75 7.48
N ASP A 242 0.77 -4.88 6.50
CA ASP A 242 0.90 -6.04 5.63
C ASP A 242 1.22 -7.35 6.38
N GLN A 243 1.86 -7.26 7.55
CA GLN A 243 2.17 -8.40 8.40
C GLN A 243 0.97 -8.92 9.22
N MET A 244 -0.13 -8.17 9.29
CA MET A 244 -1.35 -8.62 9.95
C MET A 244 -1.96 -9.81 9.18
N LYS A 245 -2.63 -10.72 9.91
CA LYS A 245 -3.23 -11.95 9.37
C LYS A 245 -4.37 -11.71 8.37
N GLY A 246 -4.82 -10.46 8.21
CA GLY A 246 -5.85 -10.07 7.26
C GLY A 246 -6.85 -9.05 7.82
N ALA A 247 -7.83 -8.69 6.99
CA ALA A 247 -8.84 -7.68 7.30
C ALA A 247 -9.70 -8.03 8.54
N ALA A 248 -9.82 -9.30 8.91
CA ALA A 248 -10.55 -9.71 10.11
C ALA A 248 -9.79 -9.31 11.39
N GLU A 249 -8.47 -9.52 11.42
CA GLU A 249 -7.62 -9.09 12.54
C GLU A 249 -7.61 -7.57 12.64
N GLU A 250 -7.48 -6.85 11.53
CA GLU A 250 -7.56 -5.38 11.52
C GLU A 250 -8.87 -4.87 12.12
N ARG A 251 -10.02 -5.42 11.71
CA ARG A 251 -11.31 -5.05 12.32
C ARG A 251 -11.35 -5.32 13.81
N SER A 252 -10.81 -6.47 14.26
CA SER A 252 -10.74 -6.81 15.69
C SER A 252 -9.90 -5.81 16.48
N VAL A 253 -8.75 -5.39 15.91
CA VAL A 253 -7.86 -4.37 16.51
C VAL A 253 -8.58 -3.02 16.59
N ASN A 254 -9.17 -2.56 15.50
CA ASN A 254 -9.90 -1.29 15.45
C ASN A 254 -11.03 -1.25 16.50
N GLN A 255 -11.86 -2.29 16.57
CA GLN A 255 -12.94 -2.40 17.56
C GLN A 255 -12.46 -2.52 19.01
N SER A 256 -11.28 -3.09 19.22
CA SER A 256 -10.71 -3.23 20.56
C SER A 256 -10.10 -1.92 21.08
N VAL A 257 -9.52 -1.12 20.18
CA VAL A 257 -8.74 0.07 20.52
C VAL A 257 -9.55 1.35 20.35
N LEU A 258 -10.16 1.58 19.18
CA LEU A 258 -10.90 2.80 18.88
C LEU A 258 -12.34 2.71 19.41
N ARG A 259 -12.49 3.02 20.70
CA ARG A 259 -13.79 3.00 21.38
C ARG A 259 -13.84 4.04 22.49
N GLY A 260 -15.02 4.55 22.77
CA GLY A 260 -15.26 5.41 23.94
C GLY A 260 -15.31 6.90 23.66
N GLY A 261 -15.36 7.34 22.41
CA GLY A 261 -15.52 8.75 22.05
C GLY A 261 -16.01 8.97 20.62
N ASP A 262 -16.30 10.21 20.29
CA ASP A 262 -16.95 10.59 19.03
C ASP A 262 -15.97 10.81 17.88
N ILE A 263 -14.68 11.03 18.18
CA ILE A 263 -13.64 11.25 17.18
C ILE A 263 -12.52 10.21 17.31
N SER A 264 -12.08 9.72 16.18
CA SER A 264 -10.97 8.76 16.12
C SER A 264 -10.08 9.04 14.90
N PHE A 265 -8.82 8.67 15.02
CA PHE A 265 -7.83 8.72 13.94
C PHE A 265 -7.24 7.32 13.76
N ASP A 266 -7.53 6.70 12.63
CA ASP A 266 -7.07 5.36 12.27
C ASP A 266 -5.98 5.47 11.20
N PHE A 267 -4.75 5.16 11.57
CA PHE A 267 -3.58 5.24 10.73
C PHE A 267 -2.96 3.88 10.47
N SER A 268 -2.53 3.69 9.24
CA SER A 268 -1.77 2.50 8.83
C SER A 268 -0.58 2.88 7.96
N SER A 269 0.49 2.10 8.03
CA SER A 269 1.64 2.22 7.13
C SER A 269 2.20 0.85 6.80
N TYR A 270 2.58 0.66 5.53
CA TYR A 270 3.22 -0.56 5.07
C TYR A 270 3.97 -0.36 3.75
N ASN A 271 4.90 -1.26 3.46
CA ASN A 271 5.45 -1.42 2.14
C ASN A 271 4.60 -2.47 1.40
N PRO A 272 4.04 -2.18 0.22
CA PRO A 272 3.22 -3.15 -0.49
C PRO A 272 3.99 -4.45 -0.70
N PRO A 273 3.44 -5.62 -0.31
CA PRO A 273 4.01 -6.91 -0.66
C PRO A 273 4.11 -7.07 -2.17
N LYS A 274 5.09 -7.86 -2.66
CA LYS A 274 5.23 -8.15 -4.10
C LYS A 274 3.97 -8.75 -4.69
N SER A 275 3.37 -9.70 -3.96
CA SER A 275 2.18 -10.41 -4.43
C SER A 275 0.98 -9.47 -4.56
N LYS A 276 0.37 -9.44 -5.74
CA LYS A 276 -0.90 -8.74 -5.99
C LYS A 276 -2.06 -9.39 -5.21
N SER A 277 -1.93 -10.68 -4.86
CA SER A 277 -2.92 -11.42 -4.10
C SER A 277 -2.86 -11.16 -2.59
N ALA A 278 -1.79 -10.53 -2.08
CA ALA A 278 -1.68 -10.16 -0.68
C ALA A 278 -2.89 -9.34 -0.21
N TRP A 279 -3.37 -9.64 0.98
CA TRP A 279 -4.64 -9.11 1.47
C TRP A 279 -4.70 -7.57 1.48
N VAL A 280 -3.60 -6.87 1.81
CA VAL A 280 -3.53 -5.41 1.78
C VAL A 280 -3.63 -4.87 0.34
N ASN A 281 -3.04 -5.57 -0.65
CA ASN A 281 -3.10 -5.19 -2.05
C ASN A 281 -4.50 -5.44 -2.65
N LYS A 282 -5.23 -6.47 -2.18
CA LYS A 282 -6.64 -6.70 -2.54
C LYS A 282 -7.57 -5.71 -1.85
N GLU A 283 -7.33 -5.44 -0.57
CA GLU A 283 -8.17 -4.55 0.22
C GLU A 283 -8.22 -3.13 -0.37
N LYS A 284 -7.09 -2.61 -0.85
CA LYS A 284 -7.05 -1.26 -1.43
C LYS A 284 -7.91 -1.10 -2.69
N LEU A 285 -8.21 -2.19 -3.39
CA LEU A 285 -9.08 -2.19 -4.58
C LEU A 285 -10.56 -2.12 -4.22
N ILE A 286 -10.92 -2.36 -2.96
CA ILE A 286 -12.31 -2.31 -2.49
C ILE A 286 -12.65 -0.86 -2.17
N PRO A 287 -13.61 -0.22 -2.87
CA PRO A 287 -14.02 1.14 -2.56
C PRO A 287 -14.52 1.28 -1.11
N ASN A 288 -14.00 2.26 -0.38
CA ASN A 288 -14.44 2.60 0.96
C ASN A 288 -14.43 4.12 1.11
N PRO A 289 -15.61 4.78 1.27
CA PRO A 289 -15.69 6.24 1.36
C PRO A 289 -15.03 6.80 2.64
N ASN A 290 -14.84 5.96 3.66
CA ASN A 290 -14.19 6.35 4.92
C ASN A 290 -12.72 5.93 4.97
N ARG A 291 -12.07 5.73 3.83
CA ARG A 291 -10.66 5.37 3.75
C ARG A 291 -9.94 6.19 2.67
N VAL A 292 -8.84 6.80 3.06
CA VAL A 292 -7.91 7.48 2.18
C VAL A 292 -6.63 6.65 2.07
N ILE A 293 -6.22 6.34 0.84
CA ILE A 293 -4.95 5.68 0.56
C ILE A 293 -4.03 6.72 -0.05
N HIS A 294 -2.88 6.92 0.57
CA HIS A 294 -1.86 7.85 0.10
C HIS A 294 -0.59 7.07 -0.25
N GLN A 295 -0.13 7.23 -1.47
CA GLN A 295 1.08 6.60 -1.96
C GLN A 295 2.24 7.59 -1.96
N SER A 296 3.41 7.17 -1.46
CA SER A 296 4.63 7.99 -1.44
C SER A 296 5.85 7.15 -1.82
N ASN A 297 6.88 7.82 -2.31
CA ASN A 297 8.15 7.19 -2.64
C ASN A 297 9.33 8.06 -2.22
N TYR A 298 10.55 7.52 -2.27
CA TYR A 298 11.74 8.19 -1.79
C TYR A 298 12.14 9.43 -2.62
N LEU A 299 11.68 9.56 -3.87
CA LEU A 299 11.99 10.71 -4.73
C LEU A 299 11.31 12.01 -4.24
N GLU A 300 10.31 11.88 -3.37
CA GLU A 300 9.61 13.01 -2.75
C GLU A 300 10.22 13.40 -1.39
N ALA A 301 11.20 12.64 -0.91
CA ALA A 301 11.96 12.96 0.28
C ALA A 301 13.15 13.88 -0.07
N PRO A 302 13.53 14.83 0.80
CA PRO A 302 14.78 15.55 0.64
C PRO A 302 15.96 14.57 0.58
N PRO A 303 16.85 14.66 -0.44
CA PRO A 303 17.95 13.71 -0.61
C PRO A 303 18.88 13.63 0.61
N GLU A 304 19.07 14.74 1.31
CA GLU A 304 19.88 14.84 2.51
C GLU A 304 19.34 14.02 3.69
N TRP A 305 18.03 13.72 3.72
CA TRP A 305 17.41 12.88 4.75
C TRP A 305 17.63 11.39 4.50
N LEU A 306 17.91 11.00 3.26
CA LEU A 306 18.11 9.61 2.85
C LEU A 306 19.58 9.19 2.87
N GLY A 307 20.47 10.15 2.59
CA GLY A 307 21.92 9.93 2.55
C GLY A 307 22.40 9.32 1.22
N LYS A 308 23.66 9.61 0.88
CA LYS A 308 24.26 9.25 -0.40
C LYS A 308 24.23 7.74 -0.68
N LYS A 309 24.57 6.91 0.31
CA LYS A 309 24.59 5.44 0.15
C LYS A 309 23.25 4.87 -0.29
N PHE A 310 22.16 5.35 0.34
CA PHE A 310 20.79 4.92 -0.02
C PHE A 310 20.46 5.28 -1.48
N LEU A 311 20.80 6.49 -1.92
CA LEU A 311 20.54 6.97 -3.27
C LEU A 311 21.36 6.23 -4.31
N ASP A 312 22.64 5.95 -4.02
CA ASP A 312 23.52 5.18 -4.90
C ASP A 312 23.02 3.73 -5.05
N ASP A 313 22.59 3.09 -3.96
CA ASP A 313 22.02 1.73 -3.99
C ASP A 313 20.69 1.68 -4.80
N ALA A 314 19.83 2.69 -4.65
CA ALA A 314 18.59 2.80 -5.42
C ALA A 314 18.88 2.96 -6.92
N ALA A 315 19.84 3.82 -7.28
CA ALA A 315 20.24 4.03 -8.67
C ALA A 315 20.85 2.74 -9.28
N HIS A 316 21.73 2.07 -8.55
CA HIS A 316 22.32 0.81 -8.99
C HIS A 316 21.27 -0.28 -9.20
N LEU A 317 20.33 -0.45 -8.24
CA LEU A 317 19.27 -1.45 -8.38
C LEU A 317 18.36 -1.14 -9.56
N LYS A 318 18.10 0.14 -9.83
CA LYS A 318 17.31 0.57 -11.00
C LYS A 318 17.93 0.12 -12.32
N GLU A 319 19.27 0.14 -12.43
CA GLU A 319 20.00 -0.28 -13.63
C GLU A 319 20.06 -1.81 -13.77
N VAL A 320 20.38 -2.52 -12.68
CA VAL A 320 20.63 -3.96 -12.74
C VAL A 320 19.37 -4.81 -12.60
N ASN A 321 18.34 -4.31 -11.90
CA ASN A 321 17.07 -5.00 -11.71
C ASN A 321 15.90 -4.02 -11.55
N PRO A 322 15.37 -3.49 -12.67
CA PRO A 322 14.28 -2.51 -12.66
C PRO A 322 13.01 -3.01 -11.93
N ALA A 323 12.72 -4.32 -11.98
CA ALA A 323 11.55 -4.90 -11.31
C ALA A 323 11.71 -4.88 -9.78
N ALA A 324 12.89 -5.25 -9.27
CA ALA A 324 13.19 -5.14 -7.84
C ALA A 324 13.17 -3.67 -7.38
N TYR A 325 13.73 -2.75 -8.17
CA TYR A 325 13.67 -1.32 -7.89
C TYR A 325 12.23 -0.80 -7.81
N ALA A 326 11.39 -1.14 -8.80
CA ALA A 326 9.99 -0.74 -8.81
C ALA A 326 9.24 -1.24 -7.54
N HIS A 327 9.52 -2.46 -7.10
CA HIS A 327 8.97 -2.97 -5.87
C HIS A 327 9.54 -2.31 -4.62
N GLU A 328 10.86 -2.35 -4.42
CA GLU A 328 11.48 -1.98 -3.15
C GLU A 328 11.47 -0.48 -2.88
N TYR A 329 11.70 0.33 -3.93
CA TYR A 329 11.83 1.79 -3.80
C TYR A 329 10.58 2.55 -4.23
N MET A 330 9.85 2.06 -5.25
CA MET A 330 8.63 2.73 -5.72
C MET A 330 7.36 2.18 -5.07
N GLY A 331 7.43 1.04 -4.36
CA GLY A 331 6.30 0.45 -3.67
C GLY A 331 5.30 -0.23 -4.60
N GLU A 332 5.75 -0.70 -5.77
CA GLU A 332 4.89 -1.41 -6.71
C GLU A 332 4.70 -2.87 -6.31
N ALA A 333 3.46 -3.34 -6.30
CA ALA A 333 3.15 -4.76 -6.22
C ALA A 333 3.32 -5.39 -7.61
N ASN A 334 4.55 -5.70 -7.99
CA ASN A 334 4.88 -6.15 -9.34
C ASN A 334 4.87 -7.67 -9.54
N GLY A 335 4.30 -8.41 -8.61
CA GLY A 335 3.73 -9.71 -8.90
C GLY A 335 4.48 -10.93 -8.40
N ASP A 336 5.75 -10.85 -8.00
CA ASP A 336 6.55 -12.08 -7.87
C ASP A 336 6.93 -12.44 -6.42
N GLY A 337 6.03 -12.27 -5.49
CA GLY A 337 6.26 -12.50 -4.07
C GLY A 337 6.23 -13.97 -3.63
N GLY A 338 6.74 -14.90 -4.43
CA GLY A 338 6.72 -16.33 -4.14
C GLY A 338 5.76 -17.10 -5.03
N ASN A 339 5.38 -16.54 -6.17
CA ASN A 339 4.61 -17.26 -7.18
C ASN A 339 5.39 -18.47 -7.64
N VAL A 340 4.70 -19.59 -7.72
CA VAL A 340 5.25 -20.84 -8.24
C VAL A 340 5.60 -20.68 -9.72
N PHE A 341 4.81 -19.88 -10.47
CA PHE A 341 5.02 -19.63 -11.89
C PHE A 341 5.49 -18.19 -12.12
N GLU A 342 6.75 -18.00 -12.51
CA GLU A 342 7.36 -16.68 -12.71
C GLU A 342 7.28 -16.22 -14.17
N TYR A 343 7.29 -17.14 -15.14
CA TYR A 343 7.33 -16.81 -16.57
C TYR A 343 5.92 -16.82 -17.15
N LEU A 344 5.19 -15.70 -16.98
CA LEU A 344 3.83 -15.53 -17.48
C LEU A 344 3.77 -14.45 -18.55
N GLU A 345 3.08 -14.73 -19.65
CA GLU A 345 2.77 -13.79 -20.72
C GLU A 345 1.25 -13.64 -20.83
N ILE A 346 0.72 -12.55 -20.27
CA ILE A 346 -0.73 -12.31 -20.27
C ILE A 346 -1.08 -11.45 -21.49
N ARG A 347 -1.79 -12.06 -22.45
CA ARG A 347 -2.21 -11.37 -23.68
C ARG A 347 -3.39 -12.05 -24.34
N THR A 348 -4.02 -11.36 -25.28
CA THR A 348 -5.03 -11.98 -26.15
C THR A 348 -4.37 -13.01 -27.09
N ILE A 349 -5.01 -14.18 -27.21
CA ILE A 349 -4.66 -15.22 -28.19
C ILE A 349 -5.76 -15.22 -29.27
N THR A 350 -5.40 -14.90 -30.51
CA THR A 350 -6.38 -14.81 -31.60
C THR A 350 -6.76 -16.17 -32.18
N ASP A 351 -7.95 -16.28 -32.78
CA ASP A 351 -8.37 -17.53 -33.44
C ASP A 351 -7.49 -17.88 -34.64
N GLU A 352 -6.89 -16.88 -35.30
CA GLU A 352 -5.93 -17.07 -36.38
C GLU A 352 -4.61 -17.68 -35.87
N GLU A 353 -4.16 -17.33 -34.66
CA GLU A 353 -3.02 -17.99 -34.03
C GLU A 353 -3.36 -19.45 -33.73
N ILE A 354 -4.54 -19.71 -33.12
CA ILE A 354 -4.95 -21.06 -32.72
C ILE A 354 -5.05 -22.00 -33.92
N LYS A 355 -5.56 -21.55 -35.05
CA LYS A 355 -5.65 -22.34 -36.28
C LYS A 355 -4.30 -22.85 -36.82
N ARG A 356 -3.20 -22.25 -36.40
CA ARG A 356 -1.83 -22.62 -36.81
C ARG A 356 -1.14 -23.53 -35.78
N MET A 357 -1.82 -23.86 -34.67
CA MET A 357 -1.30 -24.64 -33.58
C MET A 357 -1.62 -26.12 -33.81
N ASP A 358 -0.59 -26.95 -33.99
CA ASP A 358 -0.69 -28.36 -34.38
C ASP A 358 -0.32 -29.34 -33.26
N ARG A 359 0.23 -28.85 -32.14
CA ARG A 359 0.67 -29.66 -31.00
C ARG A 359 -0.19 -29.45 -29.78
N ILE A 360 -1.40 -29.97 -29.82
CA ILE A 360 -2.39 -29.80 -28.78
C ILE A 360 -2.20 -30.83 -27.68
N TYR A 361 -2.26 -30.38 -26.43
CA TYR A 361 -2.22 -31.16 -25.22
C TYR A 361 -3.44 -30.90 -24.38
N GLN A 362 -4.05 -31.96 -23.85
CA GLN A 362 -5.28 -31.83 -23.08
C GLN A 362 -5.13 -32.60 -21.76
N GLY A 363 -5.56 -31.96 -20.67
CA GLY A 363 -5.51 -32.57 -19.34
C GLY A 363 -6.81 -32.38 -18.58
N VAL A 364 -7.09 -33.32 -17.70
CA VAL A 364 -8.26 -33.35 -16.83
C VAL A 364 -7.85 -33.61 -15.40
N ASP A 365 -8.31 -32.77 -14.51
CA ASP A 365 -8.39 -33.01 -13.09
C ASP A 365 -9.86 -33.26 -12.71
N PHE A 366 -10.17 -34.47 -12.24
CA PHE A 366 -11.53 -34.82 -11.85
C PHE A 366 -11.83 -34.26 -10.46
N GLY A 367 -12.94 -33.56 -10.32
CA GLY A 367 -13.43 -33.06 -9.07
C GLY A 367 -14.94 -33.09 -8.98
N TRP A 368 -15.45 -33.26 -7.77
CA TRP A 368 -16.86 -33.16 -7.40
C TRP A 368 -16.95 -32.26 -6.16
N TYR A 369 -18.12 -31.68 -5.91
CA TYR A 369 -18.29 -30.80 -4.75
C TYR A 369 -17.72 -31.40 -3.45
N PRO A 370 -16.87 -30.67 -2.67
CA PRO A 370 -16.50 -29.24 -2.83
C PRO A 370 -15.47 -28.94 -3.93
N ASP A 371 -14.77 -29.94 -4.46
CA ASP A 371 -13.72 -29.76 -5.46
C ASP A 371 -14.27 -29.42 -6.84
N GLN A 372 -13.44 -28.83 -7.68
CA GLN A 372 -13.79 -28.43 -9.04
C GLN A 372 -13.30 -29.48 -10.04
N PHE A 373 -14.10 -29.72 -11.08
CA PHE A 373 -13.61 -30.37 -12.28
C PHE A 373 -12.90 -29.35 -13.15
N ALA A 374 -11.70 -29.66 -13.62
CA ALA A 374 -10.94 -28.82 -14.54
C ALA A 374 -10.48 -29.63 -15.78
N PHE A 375 -10.81 -29.10 -16.96
CA PHE A 375 -10.26 -29.53 -18.25
C PHE A 375 -9.51 -28.35 -18.85
N LEU A 376 -8.29 -28.59 -19.38
CA LEU A 376 -7.52 -27.61 -20.13
C LEU A 376 -7.14 -28.13 -21.50
N ARG A 377 -7.35 -27.29 -22.54
CA ARG A 377 -6.81 -27.45 -23.89
C ARG A 377 -5.66 -26.46 -24.08
N THR A 378 -4.50 -26.98 -24.47
CA THR A 378 -3.27 -26.19 -24.53
C THR A 378 -2.47 -26.50 -25.79
N TYR A 379 -1.57 -25.59 -26.17
CA TYR A 379 -0.58 -25.78 -27.24
C TYR A 379 0.84 -25.60 -26.68
N TYR A 380 1.79 -26.41 -27.18
CA TYR A 380 3.18 -26.29 -26.80
C TYR A 380 4.08 -25.95 -27.98
N ASP A 381 4.65 -24.73 -27.96
CA ASP A 381 5.75 -24.33 -28.83
C ASP A 381 7.09 -24.78 -28.21
N SER A 382 7.56 -25.94 -28.64
CA SER A 382 8.80 -26.51 -28.12
C SER A 382 10.07 -25.74 -28.54
N ALA A 383 10.00 -24.94 -29.61
CA ALA A 383 11.13 -24.15 -30.08
C ALA A 383 11.34 -22.90 -29.22
N ARG A 384 10.24 -22.34 -28.69
CA ARG A 384 10.26 -21.17 -27.81
C ARG A 384 10.03 -21.50 -26.33
N GLU A 385 9.83 -22.78 -26.03
CA GLU A 385 9.46 -23.25 -24.68
C GLU A 385 8.25 -22.53 -24.09
N LYS A 386 7.22 -22.29 -24.94
CA LYS A 386 5.99 -21.61 -24.56
C LYS A 386 4.79 -22.56 -24.56
N ILE A 387 4.00 -22.48 -23.49
CA ILE A 387 2.71 -23.17 -23.34
C ILE A 387 1.61 -22.11 -23.49
N TYR A 388 0.65 -22.35 -24.38
CA TYR A 388 -0.50 -21.47 -24.61
C TYR A 388 -1.75 -22.15 -24.06
N LEU A 389 -2.51 -21.46 -23.19
CA LEU A 389 -3.80 -21.93 -22.70
C LEU A 389 -4.88 -21.48 -23.69
N LEU A 390 -5.58 -22.43 -24.31
CA LEU A 390 -6.48 -22.16 -25.44
C LEU A 390 -7.96 -22.13 -25.06
N ASP A 391 -8.40 -23.09 -24.26
CA ASP A 391 -9.76 -23.20 -23.75
C ASP A 391 -9.79 -24.00 -22.44
N GLU A 392 -10.83 -23.79 -21.63
CA GLU A 392 -11.04 -24.50 -20.37
C GLU A 392 -12.52 -24.88 -20.16
N LEU A 393 -12.74 -25.98 -19.44
CA LEU A 393 -14.00 -26.24 -18.74
C LEU A 393 -13.68 -26.32 -17.24
N TYR A 394 -14.27 -25.44 -16.46
CA TYR A 394 -14.08 -25.37 -15.02
C TYR A 394 -15.46 -25.34 -14.36
N VAL A 395 -15.90 -26.49 -13.83
CA VAL A 395 -17.27 -26.67 -13.37
C VAL A 395 -17.34 -27.48 -12.08
N ASN A 396 -18.47 -27.40 -11.42
CA ASN A 396 -18.75 -28.15 -10.21
C ASN A 396 -20.08 -28.91 -10.36
N LYS A 397 -20.20 -30.10 -9.78
CA LYS A 397 -21.41 -30.95 -9.81
C LYS A 397 -21.84 -31.42 -11.21
N TRP A 398 -20.95 -31.44 -12.17
CA TRP A 398 -21.21 -32.06 -13.46
C TRP A 398 -20.75 -33.54 -13.46
N SER A 399 -21.58 -34.43 -14.03
CA SER A 399 -21.18 -35.83 -14.20
C SER A 399 -20.14 -35.99 -15.30
N ASN A 400 -19.40 -37.10 -15.25
CA ASN A 400 -18.45 -37.48 -16.32
C ASN A 400 -19.10 -37.50 -17.71
N ALA A 401 -20.37 -37.89 -17.81
CA ALA A 401 -21.11 -37.87 -19.08
C ALA A 401 -21.31 -36.43 -19.61
N GLN A 402 -21.66 -35.47 -18.74
CA GLN A 402 -21.86 -34.06 -19.12
C GLN A 402 -20.55 -33.39 -19.55
N THR A 403 -19.46 -33.65 -18.82
CA THR A 403 -18.14 -33.12 -19.18
C THR A 403 -17.61 -33.73 -20.47
N ALA A 404 -17.83 -35.05 -20.69
CA ALA A 404 -17.47 -35.73 -21.93
C ALA A 404 -18.28 -35.21 -23.13
N GLU A 405 -19.56 -34.98 -22.96
CA GLU A 405 -20.43 -34.39 -24.00
C GLU A 405 -19.92 -33.00 -24.39
N TRP A 406 -19.62 -32.11 -23.42
CA TRP A 406 -19.07 -30.81 -23.68
C TRP A 406 -17.77 -30.87 -24.49
N ILE A 407 -16.84 -31.78 -24.14
CA ILE A 407 -15.57 -31.94 -24.86
C ILE A 407 -15.82 -32.31 -26.32
N LYS A 408 -16.81 -33.19 -26.59
CA LYS A 408 -17.19 -33.61 -27.94
C LYS A 408 -17.87 -32.50 -28.71
N ASP A 409 -18.77 -31.76 -28.09
CA ASP A 409 -19.48 -30.64 -28.72
C ASP A 409 -18.52 -29.55 -29.17
N LYS A 410 -17.41 -29.38 -28.45
CA LYS A 410 -16.31 -28.49 -28.83
C LYS A 410 -15.39 -29.09 -29.94
N GLY A 411 -15.53 -30.35 -30.28
CA GLY A 411 -14.64 -31.04 -31.22
C GLY A 411 -13.23 -31.25 -30.64
N TYR A 412 -13.13 -31.49 -29.32
CA TYR A 412 -11.85 -31.68 -28.63
C TYR A 412 -11.50 -33.15 -28.38
N ASP A 413 -12.23 -34.04 -29.01
CA ASP A 413 -11.98 -35.50 -29.05
C ASP A 413 -10.92 -35.92 -30.09
N ASP A 414 -10.31 -34.96 -30.77
CA ASP A 414 -9.27 -35.13 -31.79
C ASP A 414 -7.85 -35.40 -31.23
N TYR A 415 -7.60 -35.10 -29.95
CA TYR A 415 -6.32 -35.32 -29.27
C TYR A 415 -6.48 -36.08 -27.96
N ASN A 416 -5.40 -36.79 -27.58
CA ASN A 416 -5.38 -37.54 -26.34
C ASN A 416 -5.64 -36.63 -25.12
N ILE A 417 -6.50 -37.12 -24.21
CA ILE A 417 -6.81 -36.47 -22.94
C ILE A 417 -6.09 -37.23 -21.83
N ILE A 418 -5.23 -36.56 -21.08
CA ILE A 418 -4.52 -37.17 -19.95
C ILE A 418 -5.20 -36.73 -18.66
N CYS A 419 -5.74 -37.73 -17.95
CA CYS A 419 -6.57 -37.50 -16.78
C CYS A 419 -5.85 -37.88 -15.50
N ASP A 420 -6.32 -37.36 -14.37
CA ASP A 420 -5.90 -37.88 -13.08
C ASP A 420 -6.11 -39.41 -13.01
N SER A 421 -5.06 -40.14 -12.65
CA SER A 421 -5.10 -41.59 -12.50
C SER A 421 -5.59 -42.07 -11.14
N ALA A 422 -5.84 -41.16 -10.19
CA ALA A 422 -6.45 -41.52 -8.90
C ALA A 422 -7.91 -41.95 -9.06
N GLU A 423 -8.55 -41.58 -10.18
CA GLU A 423 -9.93 -41.96 -10.52
C GLU A 423 -10.06 -42.85 -11.76
N PRO A 424 -9.67 -44.14 -11.70
CA PRO A 424 -9.71 -45.04 -12.86
C PRO A 424 -11.11 -45.22 -13.45
N LYS A 425 -12.15 -45.11 -12.63
CA LYS A 425 -13.54 -45.19 -13.05
C LYS A 425 -13.88 -44.03 -13.98
N SER A 426 -13.56 -42.80 -13.59
CA SER A 426 -13.83 -41.58 -14.37
C SER A 426 -13.07 -41.62 -15.72
N VAL A 427 -11.85 -42.16 -15.74
CA VAL A 427 -11.10 -42.38 -16.98
C VAL A 427 -11.82 -43.41 -17.89
N ASN A 428 -12.38 -44.47 -17.33
CA ASN A 428 -13.14 -45.45 -18.11
C ASN A 428 -14.46 -44.87 -18.63
N ASP A 429 -15.18 -44.08 -17.82
CA ASP A 429 -16.39 -43.38 -18.27
C ASP A 429 -16.11 -42.52 -19.51
N TYR A 430 -14.94 -41.87 -19.57
CA TYR A 430 -14.53 -41.08 -20.75
C TYR A 430 -14.23 -41.95 -21.96
N ARG A 431 -13.58 -43.11 -21.78
CA ARG A 431 -13.33 -44.07 -22.86
C ARG A 431 -14.64 -44.67 -23.40
N ASP A 432 -15.56 -45.03 -22.49
CA ASP A 432 -16.89 -45.52 -22.85
C ASP A 432 -17.73 -44.45 -23.57
N ALA A 433 -17.51 -43.18 -23.23
CA ALA A 433 -18.04 -42.05 -23.98
C ALA A 433 -17.34 -41.83 -25.34
N GLY A 434 -16.30 -42.59 -25.70
CA GLY A 434 -15.57 -42.49 -26.96
C GLY A 434 -14.48 -41.43 -27.00
N LEU A 435 -14.08 -40.89 -25.87
CA LEU A 435 -12.96 -39.95 -25.79
C LEU A 435 -11.60 -40.69 -25.73
N PRO A 436 -10.53 -40.20 -26.39
CA PRO A 436 -9.20 -40.79 -26.34
C PRO A 436 -8.50 -40.48 -25.00
N ALA A 437 -9.07 -40.97 -23.89
CA ALA A 437 -8.63 -40.68 -22.54
C ALA A 437 -7.70 -41.77 -21.95
N ARG A 438 -6.70 -41.32 -21.19
CA ARG A 438 -5.85 -42.19 -20.37
C ARG A 438 -5.49 -41.54 -19.04
N GLY A 439 -5.25 -42.40 -18.03
CA GLY A 439 -4.69 -41.90 -16.77
C GLY A 439 -3.22 -41.47 -16.92
N ALA A 440 -2.83 -40.44 -16.20
CA ALA A 440 -1.45 -40.03 -16.07
C ALA A 440 -0.61 -41.10 -15.36
N ALA A 441 0.60 -41.35 -15.81
CA ALA A 441 1.53 -42.23 -15.10
C ALA A 441 2.09 -41.48 -13.87
N LYS A 442 1.77 -41.96 -12.68
CA LYS A 442 2.24 -41.44 -11.40
C LYS A 442 3.42 -42.25 -10.88
N GLY A 443 4.47 -41.62 -10.42
CA GLY A 443 5.62 -42.20 -9.78
C GLY A 443 6.15 -41.34 -8.65
N PRO A 444 7.08 -41.82 -7.82
CA PRO A 444 7.69 -41.01 -6.77
C PRO A 444 8.27 -39.73 -7.33
N GLY A 445 7.89 -38.54 -6.75
CA GLY A 445 8.35 -37.25 -7.19
C GLY A 445 7.71 -36.71 -8.48
N SER A 446 6.70 -37.38 -9.08
CA SER A 446 6.06 -36.94 -10.34
C SER A 446 5.41 -35.54 -10.23
N VAL A 447 4.90 -35.19 -9.06
CA VAL A 447 4.33 -33.86 -8.79
C VAL A 447 5.43 -32.80 -8.87
N GLU A 448 6.51 -33.00 -8.14
CA GLU A 448 7.64 -32.06 -8.11
C GLU A 448 8.30 -31.92 -9.50
N TYR A 449 8.50 -33.03 -10.22
CA TYR A 449 9.03 -32.97 -11.59
C TYR A 449 8.09 -32.24 -12.54
N GLY A 450 6.79 -32.43 -12.42
CA GLY A 450 5.80 -31.73 -13.21
C GLY A 450 5.81 -30.23 -12.99
N PHE A 451 5.82 -29.81 -11.73
CA PHE A 451 5.92 -28.38 -11.40
C PHE A 451 7.23 -27.77 -11.88
N LYS A 452 8.39 -28.38 -11.64
CA LYS A 452 9.69 -27.91 -12.14
C LYS A 452 9.73 -27.81 -13.66
N TRP A 453 9.08 -28.72 -14.35
CA TRP A 453 8.99 -28.68 -15.81
C TRP A 453 8.14 -27.50 -16.28
N LEU A 454 6.97 -27.26 -15.67
CA LEU A 454 6.10 -26.11 -15.98
C LEU A 454 6.77 -24.78 -15.63
N GLN A 455 7.41 -24.69 -14.48
CA GLN A 455 8.11 -23.49 -14.02
C GLN A 455 9.23 -23.00 -14.96
N SER A 456 9.85 -23.91 -15.68
CA SER A 456 10.92 -23.55 -16.64
C SER A 456 10.38 -23.12 -18.01
N ARG A 457 9.07 -22.97 -18.20
CA ARG A 457 8.42 -22.55 -19.43
C ARG A 457 7.66 -21.26 -19.26
N THR A 458 7.52 -20.50 -20.34
CA THR A 458 6.63 -19.35 -20.38
C THR A 458 5.20 -19.83 -20.61
N ILE A 459 4.27 -19.48 -19.71
CA ILE A 459 2.85 -19.80 -19.87
C ILE A 459 2.15 -18.55 -20.44
N VAL A 460 1.59 -18.69 -21.64
CA VAL A 460 0.84 -17.62 -22.33
C VAL A 460 -0.65 -17.80 -22.03
N ILE A 461 -1.26 -16.80 -21.42
CA ILE A 461 -2.64 -16.88 -20.92
C ILE A 461 -3.47 -15.72 -21.50
N ASP A 462 -4.63 -16.06 -22.05
CA ASP A 462 -5.68 -15.11 -22.36
C ASP A 462 -6.77 -15.21 -21.28
N PRO A 463 -6.92 -14.21 -20.37
CA PRO A 463 -7.91 -14.28 -19.29
C PRO A 463 -9.36 -14.37 -19.76
N LYS A 464 -9.63 -14.08 -21.04
CA LYS A 464 -10.98 -14.22 -21.62
C LYS A 464 -11.28 -15.64 -22.05
N ARG A 465 -10.24 -16.43 -22.40
CA ARG A 465 -10.37 -17.82 -22.83
C ARG A 465 -10.30 -18.80 -21.68
N THR A 466 -9.41 -18.52 -20.72
CA THR A 466 -9.12 -19.39 -19.59
C THR A 466 -9.09 -18.60 -18.27
N PRO A 467 -10.25 -18.02 -17.85
CA PRO A 467 -10.30 -17.14 -16.68
C PRO A 467 -9.98 -17.84 -15.35
N ASN A 468 -10.35 -19.13 -15.20
CA ASN A 468 -10.09 -19.88 -13.98
C ASN A 468 -8.63 -20.31 -13.89
N ALA A 469 -8.07 -20.85 -14.96
CA ALA A 469 -6.64 -21.18 -15.04
C ALA A 469 -5.77 -19.91 -14.85
N TYR A 470 -6.20 -18.76 -15.40
CA TYR A 470 -5.54 -17.48 -15.14
C TYR A 470 -5.52 -17.15 -13.65
N ALA A 471 -6.69 -17.23 -12.98
CA ALA A 471 -6.80 -16.90 -11.57
C ALA A 471 -5.95 -17.82 -10.68
N GLU A 472 -5.96 -19.13 -10.95
CA GLU A 472 -5.13 -20.09 -10.23
C GLU A 472 -3.64 -19.85 -10.48
N ILE A 473 -3.17 -19.83 -11.72
CA ILE A 473 -1.74 -19.73 -12.06
C ILE A 473 -1.12 -18.44 -11.55
N VAL A 474 -1.83 -17.30 -11.68
CA VAL A 474 -1.34 -16.01 -11.19
C VAL A 474 -1.38 -15.92 -9.66
N GLY A 475 -2.33 -16.61 -9.03
CA GLY A 475 -2.50 -16.61 -7.58
C GLY A 475 -1.78 -17.75 -6.85
N TYR A 476 -1.08 -18.66 -7.58
CA TYR A 476 -0.47 -19.85 -6.97
C TYR A 476 0.91 -19.51 -6.39
N GLU A 477 0.95 -19.37 -5.07
CA GLU A 477 2.13 -18.96 -4.32
C GLU A 477 2.59 -20.06 -3.37
N TYR A 478 3.91 -20.17 -3.16
CA TYR A 478 4.45 -21.05 -2.14
C TYR A 478 3.92 -20.68 -0.77
N GLU A 479 3.58 -21.69 0.03
CA GLU A 479 3.27 -21.49 1.44
C GLU A 479 4.46 -20.90 2.19
N ARG A 480 4.17 -20.08 3.18
CA ARG A 480 5.18 -19.49 4.06
C ARG A 480 4.93 -19.89 5.50
N ASP A 481 6.01 -20.13 6.22
CA ASP A 481 5.97 -20.34 7.65
C ASP A 481 5.68 -19.01 8.39
N ARG A 482 5.56 -19.10 9.73
CA ARG A 482 5.31 -17.92 10.58
C ARG A 482 6.42 -16.87 10.52
N ASP A 483 7.61 -17.27 10.11
CA ASP A 483 8.78 -16.39 9.98
C ASP A 483 8.93 -15.82 8.55
N GLY A 484 7.98 -16.15 7.65
CA GLY A 484 7.95 -15.67 6.27
C GLY A 484 8.82 -16.47 5.30
N ASN A 485 9.44 -17.58 5.74
CA ASN A 485 10.23 -18.43 4.86
C ASN A 485 9.31 -19.34 4.03
N VAL A 486 9.71 -19.60 2.79
CA VAL A 486 8.98 -20.53 1.92
C VAL A 486 9.02 -21.94 2.50
N VAL A 487 7.85 -22.53 2.71
CA VAL A 487 7.72 -23.94 3.11
C VAL A 487 8.03 -24.80 1.90
N SER A 488 8.77 -25.87 2.10
CA SER A 488 9.09 -26.81 1.01
C SER A 488 7.84 -27.54 0.54
N GLY A 489 7.57 -27.53 -0.75
CA GLY A 489 6.42 -28.16 -1.38
C GLY A 489 5.56 -27.17 -2.15
N TYR A 490 4.51 -27.67 -2.77
CA TYR A 490 3.52 -26.89 -3.50
C TYR A 490 2.21 -26.93 -2.72
N PRO A 491 1.45 -25.81 -2.62
CA PRO A 491 0.14 -25.82 -1.98
C PRO A 491 -0.80 -26.84 -2.62
N ASP A 492 -1.63 -27.46 -1.81
CA ASP A 492 -2.64 -28.45 -2.25
C ASP A 492 -4.04 -27.83 -2.19
N GLU A 493 -4.13 -26.55 -2.54
CA GLU A 493 -5.37 -25.78 -2.56
C GLU A 493 -5.46 -24.92 -3.82
N ASN A 494 -6.64 -24.84 -4.43
CA ASN A 494 -6.93 -24.01 -5.62
C ASN A 494 -5.97 -24.29 -6.78
N ASP A 495 -5.71 -25.57 -7.07
CA ASP A 495 -4.74 -26.02 -8.07
C ASP A 495 -5.33 -26.96 -9.15
N HIS A 496 -6.67 -26.96 -9.30
CA HIS A 496 -7.35 -27.88 -10.21
C HIS A 496 -6.98 -27.67 -11.68
N ALA A 497 -6.98 -26.42 -12.15
CA ALA A 497 -6.52 -26.09 -13.50
C ALA A 497 -5.01 -26.32 -13.66
N ILE A 498 -4.23 -26.06 -12.61
CA ILE A 498 -2.79 -26.33 -12.57
C ILE A 498 -2.52 -27.84 -12.63
N SER A 499 -3.28 -28.64 -11.89
CA SER A 499 -3.21 -30.10 -11.93
C SER A 499 -3.60 -30.64 -13.30
N ALA A 500 -4.68 -30.16 -13.91
CA ALA A 500 -5.05 -30.49 -15.29
C ALA A 500 -3.93 -30.13 -16.28
N LEU A 501 -3.30 -28.94 -16.14
CA LEU A 501 -2.15 -28.54 -16.95
C LEU A 501 -0.97 -29.49 -16.77
N ARG A 502 -0.64 -29.86 -15.54
CA ARG A 502 0.42 -30.81 -15.22
C ARG A 502 0.17 -32.19 -15.83
N TYR A 503 -1.07 -32.70 -15.79
CA TYR A 503 -1.43 -33.93 -16.43
C TYR A 503 -1.28 -33.87 -17.95
N ALA A 504 -1.72 -32.79 -18.59
CA ALA A 504 -1.58 -32.60 -20.04
C ALA A 504 -0.12 -32.78 -20.50
N TYR A 505 0.83 -32.35 -19.69
CA TYR A 505 2.27 -32.43 -20.02
C TYR A 505 3.03 -33.58 -19.37
N GLU A 506 2.34 -34.54 -18.73
CA GLU A 506 2.96 -35.73 -18.15
C GLU A 506 3.94 -36.45 -19.09
N PRO A 507 3.71 -36.60 -20.39
CA PRO A 507 4.65 -37.30 -21.29
C PRO A 507 6.01 -36.58 -21.43
N HIS A 508 6.09 -35.31 -21.12
CA HIS A 508 7.32 -34.52 -21.29
C HIS A 508 8.29 -34.63 -20.10
N PHE A 509 7.78 -34.88 -18.90
CA PHE A 509 8.61 -34.97 -17.68
C PHE A 509 8.63 -36.35 -17.06
N ASN A 510 7.71 -37.24 -17.43
CA ASN A 510 7.73 -38.60 -16.94
C ASN A 510 8.75 -39.40 -17.75
N ARG A 511 9.99 -39.47 -17.24
CA ARG A 511 10.99 -40.38 -17.78
C ARG A 511 10.51 -41.81 -17.52
N ARG A 512 9.97 -42.48 -18.53
CA ARG A 512 9.91 -43.94 -18.51
C ARG A 512 11.33 -44.43 -18.26
N GLY A 513 11.57 -45.00 -17.08
CA GLY A 513 12.81 -45.68 -16.83
C GLY A 513 13.06 -46.64 -17.99
N ASN A 514 14.17 -46.47 -18.69
CA ASN A 514 14.66 -47.55 -19.54
C ASN A 514 14.85 -48.76 -18.63
N SER A 515 13.87 -49.63 -18.58
CA SER A 515 14.09 -51.04 -18.19
C SER A 515 14.94 -51.63 -19.32
N ALA A 516 16.26 -51.68 -19.07
CA ALA A 516 17.17 -52.53 -19.84
C ALA A 516 16.79 -53.99 -19.72
#